data_35a94e742746450c719e3b8139c1ceac
#
_entry.id   35a94e742746450c719e3b8139c1ceac
#
_cell.length_a   1.000
_cell.length_b   1.000
_cell.length_c   1.000
_cell.angle_alpha   90.00
_cell.angle_beta   90.00
_cell.angle_gamma   90.00
#
_symmetry.space_group_name_H-M   'P 1'
#
loop_
_entity.id
_entity.type
_entity.pdbx_description
1 polymer ?
#
loop_
_entity_poly.entity_id
_entity_poly.type
_entity_poly.pdbx_seq_one_letter_code
_entity_poly.pdbx_strand_id
1 'polypeptide(L)'
;MSVHVGSKREVAPDFSGYVDEYRFTPLTPSLERALAQMVETGSFDRRDEAEELEAMGSISDLTFYLAGAARFEVTSKGRRYADELASYRQRRDRWAADRESERRRDVWVQFAQGLITTTLGALIGAAATMAAVR
;
A
#
# COMPACT_ATOMS: atom_id res chain seq x y z
N MET A 1 4.35 18.81 33.36
CA MET A 1 4.90 19.04 32.01
C MET A 1 4.43 17.92 31.12
N SER A 2 3.38 18.15 30.35
CA SER A 2 2.84 17.16 29.41
C SER A 2 3.53 17.33 28.06
N VAL A 3 4.34 16.37 27.68
CA VAL A 3 4.96 16.33 26.34
C VAL A 3 3.89 15.88 25.36
N HIS A 4 3.40 16.80 24.55
CA HIS A 4 2.54 16.51 23.41
C HIS A 4 3.41 15.83 22.34
N VAL A 5 3.38 14.49 22.34
CA VAL A 5 3.93 13.70 21.23
C VAL A 5 3.01 13.93 20.04
N GLY A 6 3.43 14.82 19.13
CA GLY A 6 2.74 15.06 17.88
C GLY A 6 2.62 13.74 17.11
N SER A 7 1.41 13.21 17.02
CA SER A 7 1.08 12.07 16.17
C SER A 7 1.47 12.45 14.73
N LYS A 8 2.56 11.90 14.22
CA LYS A 8 2.87 11.94 12.80
C LYS A 8 1.69 11.26 12.11
N ARG A 9 0.86 12.04 11.41
CA ARG A 9 -0.13 11.48 10.48
C ARG A 9 0.64 10.64 9.49
N GLU A 10 0.53 9.35 9.63
CA GLU A 10 1.03 8.40 8.64
C GLU A 10 0.25 8.66 7.34
N VAL A 11 0.94 9.23 6.38
CA VAL A 11 0.35 9.47 5.05
C VAL A 11 0.19 8.11 4.41
N ALA A 12 -1.04 7.74 4.11
CA ALA A 12 -1.33 6.49 3.43
C ALA A 12 -0.53 6.42 2.11
N PRO A 13 0.09 5.28 1.80
CA PRO A 13 0.84 5.13 0.56
C PRO A 13 -0.06 5.33 -0.66
N ASP A 14 0.46 6.05 -1.64
CA ASP A 14 -0.20 6.25 -2.93
C ASP A 14 0.07 5.06 -3.85
N PHE A 15 -0.98 4.31 -4.15
CA PHE A 15 -0.93 3.18 -5.07
C PHE A 15 -1.38 3.54 -6.49
N SER A 16 -1.56 4.82 -6.80
CA SER A 16 -1.89 5.26 -8.15
C SER A 16 -0.77 4.85 -9.12
N GLY A 17 -1.14 4.15 -10.18
CA GLY A 17 -0.19 3.64 -11.15
C GLY A 17 0.42 2.27 -10.81
N TYR A 18 0.02 1.64 -9.72
CA TYR A 18 0.37 0.23 -9.50
C TYR A 18 -0.40 -0.66 -10.48
N VAL A 19 0.33 -1.47 -11.22
CA VAL A 19 -0.22 -2.50 -12.11
C VAL A 19 0.30 -3.84 -11.64
N ASP A 20 -0.64 -4.74 -11.29
CA ASP A 20 -0.25 -6.10 -10.91
C ASP A 20 0.03 -6.93 -12.18
N GLU A 21 1.27 -7.34 -12.37
CA GLU A 21 1.70 -8.18 -13.49
C GLU A 21 1.03 -9.56 -13.49
N TYR A 22 0.60 -10.04 -12.33
CA TYR A 22 -0.13 -11.31 -12.18
C TYR A 22 -1.63 -11.17 -12.46
N ARG A 23 -2.11 -9.98 -12.80
CA ARG A 23 -3.51 -9.66 -13.13
C ARG A 23 -4.51 -10.06 -12.03
N PHE A 24 -4.10 -9.94 -10.79
CA PHE A 24 -5.00 -10.12 -9.67
C PHE A 24 -5.98 -8.94 -9.58
N THR A 25 -7.28 -9.24 -9.54
CA THR A 25 -8.32 -8.21 -9.35
C THR A 25 -8.83 -8.28 -7.92
N PRO A 26 -8.51 -7.29 -7.07
CA PRO A 26 -9.00 -7.26 -5.71
C PRO A 26 -10.50 -6.98 -5.66
N LEU A 27 -11.14 -7.52 -4.65
CA LEU A 27 -12.53 -7.21 -4.31
C LEU A 27 -12.62 -5.82 -3.65
N THR A 28 -13.84 -5.41 -3.30
CA THR A 28 -13.99 -4.22 -2.47
C THR A 28 -13.40 -4.43 -1.08
N PRO A 29 -12.90 -3.38 -0.41
CA PRO A 29 -12.27 -3.53 0.92
C PRO A 29 -13.18 -4.16 1.99
N SER A 30 -14.51 -3.97 1.90
CA SER A 30 -15.48 -4.61 2.78
C SER A 30 -15.56 -6.11 2.56
N LEU A 31 -15.60 -6.53 1.30
CA LEU A 31 -15.66 -7.94 0.92
C LEU A 31 -14.36 -8.67 1.23
N GLU A 32 -13.21 -8.03 1.04
CA GLU A 32 -11.92 -8.60 1.44
C GLU A 32 -11.82 -8.83 2.95
N ARG A 33 -12.33 -7.89 3.77
CA ARG A 33 -12.39 -8.07 5.22
C ARG A 33 -13.31 -9.20 5.63
N ALA A 34 -14.49 -9.30 5.01
CA ALA A 34 -15.44 -10.38 5.26
C ALA A 34 -14.83 -11.74 4.91
N LEU A 35 -14.18 -11.86 3.75
CA LEU A 35 -13.50 -13.08 3.34
C LEU A 35 -12.35 -13.44 4.29
N ALA A 36 -11.53 -12.47 4.70
CA ALA A 36 -10.45 -12.70 5.66
C ALA A 36 -10.98 -13.22 7.00
N GLN A 37 -12.07 -12.63 7.52
CA GLN A 37 -12.73 -13.10 8.74
C GLN A 37 -13.28 -14.53 8.58
N MET A 38 -13.88 -14.85 7.44
CA MET A 38 -14.36 -16.21 7.14
C MET A 38 -13.21 -17.23 7.12
N VAL A 39 -12.07 -16.87 6.54
CA VAL A 39 -10.89 -17.74 6.50
C VAL A 39 -10.33 -17.97 7.89
N GLU A 40 -10.28 -16.93 8.72
CA GLU A 40 -9.73 -17.00 10.08
C GLU A 40 -10.63 -17.78 11.03
N THR A 41 -11.93 -17.50 11.01
CA THR A 41 -12.91 -18.10 11.95
C THR A 41 -13.56 -19.39 11.43
N GLY A 42 -13.39 -19.70 10.14
CA GLY A 42 -14.05 -20.82 9.46
C GLY A 42 -15.51 -20.56 9.09
N SER A 43 -16.12 -19.48 9.60
CA SER A 43 -17.50 -19.13 9.29
C SER A 43 -17.76 -17.65 9.50
N PHE A 44 -18.82 -17.13 8.88
CA PHE A 44 -19.20 -15.74 8.97
C PHE A 44 -20.69 -15.60 9.28
N ASP A 45 -21.04 -14.86 10.34
CA ASP A 45 -22.41 -14.77 10.84
C ASP A 45 -23.18 -13.52 10.36
N ARG A 46 -22.49 -12.56 9.73
CA ARG A 46 -23.14 -11.32 9.25
C ARG A 46 -23.74 -11.54 7.87
N ARG A 47 -25.04 -11.73 7.88
CA ARG A 47 -25.83 -12.08 6.69
C ARG A 47 -25.78 -11.01 5.60
N ASP A 48 -25.81 -9.72 6.00
CA ASP A 48 -25.87 -8.61 5.04
C ASP A 48 -24.60 -8.52 4.15
N GLU A 49 -23.41 -8.67 4.77
CA GLU A 49 -22.16 -8.64 4.01
C GLU A 49 -21.96 -9.92 3.19
N ALA A 50 -22.49 -11.04 3.67
CA ALA A 50 -22.43 -12.30 2.94
C ALA A 50 -23.40 -12.34 1.77
N GLU A 51 -24.59 -11.72 1.88
CA GLU A 51 -25.53 -11.54 0.77
C GLU A 51 -24.96 -10.59 -0.29
N GLU A 52 -24.23 -9.54 0.12
CA GLU A 52 -23.51 -8.66 -0.80
C GLU A 52 -22.39 -9.41 -1.54
N LEU A 53 -21.67 -10.29 -0.84
CA LEU A 53 -20.68 -11.20 -1.41
C LEU A 53 -21.30 -12.11 -2.49
N GLU A 54 -22.48 -12.65 -2.24
CA GLU A 54 -23.18 -13.54 -3.17
C GLU A 54 -23.77 -12.80 -4.37
N ALA A 55 -24.31 -11.59 -4.14
CA ALA A 55 -24.93 -10.76 -5.18
C ALA A 55 -23.93 -10.29 -6.25
N MET A 56 -22.63 -10.22 -5.95
CA MET A 56 -21.61 -9.82 -6.91
C MET A 56 -21.22 -10.93 -7.90
N GLY A 57 -21.83 -12.10 -7.87
CA GLY A 57 -21.70 -13.16 -8.89
C GLY A 57 -20.31 -13.78 -9.07
N SER A 58 -19.26 -13.06 -8.70
CA SER A 58 -17.86 -13.53 -8.80
C SER A 58 -17.41 -14.30 -7.56
N ILE A 59 -18.22 -14.35 -6.52
CA ILE A 59 -17.86 -14.87 -5.21
C ILE A 59 -18.68 -16.10 -4.81
N SER A 60 -19.75 -16.41 -5.54
CA SER A 60 -20.53 -17.65 -5.32
C SER A 60 -19.66 -18.90 -5.30
N ASP A 61 -18.55 -18.89 -6.03
CA ASP A 61 -17.57 -19.97 -6.03
C ASP A 61 -16.61 -19.94 -4.83
N LEU A 62 -16.50 -18.83 -4.10
CA LEU A 62 -15.58 -18.66 -2.99
C LEU A 62 -16.22 -19.02 -1.65
N THR A 63 -17.54 -18.90 -1.57
CA THR A 63 -18.31 -19.16 -0.35
C THR A 63 -19.53 -20.01 -0.67
N PHE A 64 -20.02 -20.76 0.30
CA PHE A 64 -21.30 -21.47 0.22
C PHE A 64 -22.10 -21.26 1.53
N TYR A 65 -23.42 -21.24 1.39
CA TYR A 65 -24.35 -21.09 2.50
C TYR A 65 -24.70 -22.45 3.09
N LEU A 66 -24.54 -22.61 4.41
CA LEU A 66 -24.97 -23.80 5.12
C LEU A 66 -26.46 -23.70 5.49
N ALA A 67 -27.29 -24.46 4.82
CA ALA A 67 -28.72 -24.51 5.10
C ALA A 67 -29.00 -24.85 6.58
N GLY A 68 -29.80 -24.02 7.24
CA GLY A 68 -30.22 -24.19 8.64
C GLY A 68 -29.31 -23.58 9.71
N ALA A 69 -28.10 -23.15 9.38
CA ALA A 69 -27.17 -22.55 10.34
C ALA A 69 -27.04 -21.04 10.23
N ALA A 70 -27.65 -20.41 9.23
CA ALA A 70 -27.45 -18.99 8.86
C ALA A 70 -25.97 -18.60 8.80
N ARG A 71 -25.14 -19.49 8.27
CA ARG A 71 -23.68 -19.35 8.20
C ARG A 71 -23.19 -19.57 6.79
N PHE A 72 -22.12 -18.84 6.44
CA PHE A 72 -21.39 -19.06 5.22
C PHE A 72 -20.03 -19.69 5.54
N GLU A 73 -19.62 -20.66 4.75
CA GLU A 73 -18.29 -21.25 4.83
C GLU A 73 -17.49 -20.92 3.58
N VAL A 74 -16.19 -20.78 3.76
CA VAL A 74 -15.26 -20.49 2.67
C VAL A 74 -14.88 -21.79 1.98
N THR A 75 -15.04 -21.82 0.66
CA THR A 75 -14.60 -22.94 -0.18
C THR A 75 -13.08 -22.98 -0.27
N SER A 76 -12.53 -24.09 -0.76
CA SER A 76 -11.08 -24.20 -1.06
C SER A 76 -10.63 -23.15 -2.06
N LYS A 77 -11.48 -22.75 -2.99
CA LYS A 77 -11.23 -21.66 -3.94
C LYS A 77 -11.17 -20.29 -3.25
N GLY A 78 -12.04 -20.04 -2.26
CA GLY A 78 -12.01 -18.85 -1.45
C GLY A 78 -10.75 -18.72 -0.59
N ARG A 79 -10.27 -19.81 -0.02
CA ARG A 79 -9.00 -19.85 0.72
C ARG A 79 -7.83 -19.51 -0.20
N ARG A 80 -7.78 -20.10 -1.38
CA ARG A 80 -6.76 -19.82 -2.38
C ARG A 80 -6.79 -18.35 -2.82
N TYR A 81 -7.99 -17.78 -2.99
CA TYR A 81 -8.13 -16.35 -3.27
C TYR A 81 -7.54 -15.49 -2.14
N ALA A 82 -7.79 -15.84 -0.88
CA ALA A 82 -7.25 -15.12 0.27
C ALA A 82 -5.70 -15.17 0.31
N ASP A 83 -5.10 -16.30 -0.03
CA ASP A 83 -3.64 -16.47 -0.12
C ASP A 83 -3.08 -15.61 -1.28
N GLU A 84 -3.75 -15.59 -2.43
CA GLU A 84 -3.37 -14.75 -3.56
C GLU A 84 -3.52 -13.26 -3.24
N LEU A 85 -4.56 -12.88 -2.48
CA LEU A 85 -4.75 -11.51 -1.98
C LEU A 85 -3.60 -11.08 -1.05
N ALA A 86 -3.17 -11.94 -0.15
CA ALA A 86 -2.03 -11.66 0.73
C ALA A 86 -0.76 -11.41 -0.08
N SER A 87 -0.51 -12.25 -1.09
CA SER A 87 0.62 -12.09 -2.01
C SER A 87 0.52 -10.80 -2.84
N TYR A 88 -0.66 -10.45 -3.32
CA TYR A 88 -0.92 -9.20 -4.03
C TYR A 88 -0.61 -7.99 -3.14
N ARG A 89 -1.11 -7.97 -1.91
CA ARG A 89 -0.84 -6.89 -0.96
C ARG A 89 0.65 -6.74 -0.70
N GLN A 90 1.36 -7.83 -0.51
CA GLN A 90 2.80 -7.80 -0.32
C GLN A 90 3.55 -7.22 -1.53
N ARG A 91 3.15 -7.59 -2.75
CA ARG A 91 3.75 -7.03 -3.98
C ARG A 91 3.49 -5.53 -4.10
N ARG A 92 2.26 -5.11 -3.85
CA ARG A 92 1.83 -3.72 -3.88
C ARG A 92 2.61 -2.87 -2.86
N ASP A 93 2.73 -3.37 -1.64
CA ASP A 93 3.41 -2.65 -0.55
C ASP A 93 4.92 -2.56 -0.81
N ARG A 94 5.53 -3.59 -1.38
CA ARG A 94 6.93 -3.54 -1.85
C ARG A 94 7.10 -2.49 -2.94
N TRP A 95 6.24 -2.46 -3.93
CA TRP A 95 6.28 -1.47 -4.99
C TRP A 95 6.16 -0.03 -4.42
N ALA A 96 5.27 0.20 -3.45
CA ALA A 96 5.14 1.50 -2.82
C ALA A 96 6.40 1.88 -2.02
N ALA A 97 7.00 0.93 -1.31
CA ALA A 97 8.25 1.14 -0.58
C ALA A 97 9.42 1.46 -1.52
N ASP A 98 9.53 0.77 -2.65
CA ASP A 98 10.56 1.01 -3.66
C ASP A 98 10.40 2.41 -4.27
N ARG A 99 9.18 2.81 -4.62
CA ARG A 99 8.87 4.15 -5.10
C ARG A 99 9.22 5.24 -4.09
N GLU A 100 8.91 5.03 -2.82
CA GLU A 100 9.26 5.97 -1.76
C GLU A 100 10.79 6.08 -1.60
N SER A 101 11.50 4.95 -1.69
CA SER A 101 12.96 4.95 -1.63
C SER A 101 13.62 5.68 -2.81
N GLU A 102 13.10 5.50 -4.02
CA GLU A 102 13.53 6.23 -5.22
C GLU A 102 13.30 7.73 -5.06
N ARG A 103 12.11 8.14 -4.61
CA ARG A 103 11.79 9.55 -4.36
C ARG A 103 12.73 10.19 -3.35
N ARG A 104 13.06 9.48 -2.26
CA ARG A 104 14.03 9.96 -1.26
C ARG A 104 15.42 10.09 -1.86
N ARG A 105 15.84 9.12 -2.68
CA ARG A 105 17.14 9.16 -3.34
C ARG A 105 17.25 10.35 -4.28
N ASP A 106 16.22 10.64 -5.07
CA ASP A 106 16.20 11.78 -5.98
C ASP A 106 16.30 13.11 -5.25
N VAL A 107 15.59 13.26 -4.14
CA VAL A 107 15.69 14.46 -3.27
C VAL A 107 17.12 14.62 -2.73
N TRP A 108 17.76 13.53 -2.29
CA TRP A 108 19.16 13.55 -1.82
C TRP A 108 20.14 13.91 -2.92
N VAL A 109 19.96 13.38 -4.13
CA VAL A 109 20.81 13.70 -5.28
C VAL A 109 20.67 15.19 -5.65
N GLN A 110 19.46 15.72 -5.70
CA GLN A 110 19.20 17.13 -5.96
C GLN A 110 19.84 18.05 -4.89
N PHE A 111 19.72 17.66 -3.63
CA PHE A 111 20.32 18.39 -2.51
C PHE A 111 21.85 18.38 -2.60
N ALA A 112 22.47 17.23 -2.89
CA ALA A 112 23.91 17.10 -3.06
C ALA A 112 24.42 17.93 -4.24
N GLN A 113 23.71 17.92 -5.37
CA GLN A 113 24.03 18.76 -6.53
C GLN A 113 23.94 20.25 -6.21
N GLY A 114 22.91 20.67 -5.47
CA GLY A 114 22.77 22.05 -5.01
C GLY A 114 23.90 22.53 -4.13
N LEU A 115 24.36 21.67 -3.19
CA LEU A 115 25.51 21.96 -2.34
C LEU A 115 26.82 22.13 -3.15
N ILE A 116 27.06 21.24 -4.10
CA ILE A 116 28.27 21.30 -4.95
C ILE A 116 28.28 22.59 -5.78
N THR A 117 27.16 22.96 -6.38
CA THR A 117 27.06 24.19 -7.17
C THR A 117 27.25 25.45 -6.31
N THR A 118 26.70 25.47 -5.10
CA THR A 118 26.84 26.61 -4.19
C THR A 118 28.26 26.79 -3.70
N THR A 119 28.95 25.70 -3.35
CA THR A 119 30.36 25.73 -2.91
C THR A 119 31.32 26.13 -4.02
N LEU A 120 31.12 25.63 -5.22
CA LEU A 120 31.89 26.03 -6.41
C LEU A 120 31.67 27.51 -6.74
N GLY A 121 30.42 28.00 -6.71
CA GLY A 121 30.11 29.41 -6.91
C GLY A 121 30.76 30.34 -5.88
N ALA A 122 30.77 29.95 -4.61
CA ALA A 122 31.42 30.70 -3.54
C ALA A 122 32.96 30.75 -3.70
N LEU A 123 33.58 29.65 -4.10
CA LEU A 123 35.02 29.58 -4.37
C LEU A 123 35.43 30.45 -5.57
N ILE A 124 34.67 30.44 -6.65
CA ILE A 124 34.95 31.28 -7.83
C ILE A 124 34.74 32.77 -7.50
N GLY A 125 33.69 33.09 -6.74
CA GLY A 125 33.43 34.44 -6.29
C GLY A 125 34.55 35.03 -5.40
N ALA A 126 35.06 34.22 -4.46
CA ALA A 126 36.15 34.60 -3.58
C ALA A 126 37.48 34.81 -4.36
N ALA A 127 37.76 33.94 -5.35
CA ALA A 127 38.93 34.09 -6.20
C ALA A 127 38.87 35.33 -7.08
N ALA A 128 37.69 35.67 -7.62
CA ALA A 128 37.51 36.87 -8.42
C ALA A 128 37.64 38.18 -7.60
N THR A 129 37.16 38.17 -6.36
CA THR A 129 37.33 39.32 -5.46
C THR A 129 38.80 39.54 -5.05
N MET A 130 39.56 38.49 -4.81
CA MET A 130 40.99 38.60 -4.52
C MET A 130 41.81 39.09 -5.68
N ALA A 131 41.42 38.74 -6.91
CA ALA A 131 42.10 39.21 -8.13
C ALA A 131 41.82 40.71 -8.44
N ALA A 132 40.66 41.22 -8.02
CA ALA A 132 40.29 42.59 -8.25
C ALA A 132 40.91 43.60 -7.27
N VAL A 133 41.47 43.14 -6.16
CA VAL A 133 42.10 43.98 -5.07
C VAL A 133 43.64 44.11 -5.23
N ARG A 134 44.20 43.54 -6.29
CA ARG A 134 45.61 43.71 -6.65
C ARG A 134 45.73 44.73 -7.78
#